data_419bfebd285392d618d011663d8c5c58
#
_entry.id   419bfebd285392d618d011663d8c5c58
#
_cell.length_a   1.000
_cell.length_b   1.000
_cell.length_c   1.000
_cell.angle_alpha   90.00
_cell.angle_beta   90.00
_cell.angle_gamma   90.00
#
_symmetry.space_group_name_H-M   'P 1'
#
loop_
_entity.id
_entity.type
_entity.pdbx_description
1 polymer ?
#
loop_
_entity_poly.entity_id
_entity_poly.type
_entity_poly.pdbx_seq_one_letter_code
_entity_poly.pdbx_strand_id
1 'polypeptide(L)'
;RQRIDLLEEPDTPQTPEAQAESPEATRQRRQRYLVELDLRLQALHAEREVLYALRHAHRINDESLRGLVAELDLSEVSLRRRLTVARRALGLAAERPVD
;
A
#
# COMPACT_ATOMS: atom_id res chain seq x y z
N ARG A 1 -32.53 -4.84 -25.56
CA ARG A 1 -32.27 -4.77 -25.02
C ARG A 1 -31.90 -4.26 -24.59
N GLN A 2 -31.62 -3.84 -24.47
CA GLN A 2 -31.13 -3.39 -24.00
C GLN A 2 -31.01 -3.24 -23.09
N ARG A 3 -30.97 -3.16 -22.53
CA ARG A 3 -30.74 -2.98 -21.58
C ARG A 3 -29.61 -3.14 -21.03
N ILE A 4 -29.01 -3.62 -21.22
CA ILE A 4 -27.91 -4.07 -20.84
C ILE A 4 -26.90 -3.17 -21.10
N ASP A 5 -26.81 -2.79 -22.15
CA ASP A 5 -25.85 -2.00 -22.46
C ASP A 5 -25.80 -0.92 -21.55
N LEU A 6 -26.79 -0.52 -21.19
CA LEU A 6 -26.76 0.50 -20.37
C LEU A 6 -26.05 0.20 -19.18
N LEU A 7 -25.93 -0.95 -18.87
CA LEU A 7 -25.29 -1.26 -17.76
C LEU A 7 -23.93 -0.90 -17.80
N GLU A 8 -23.31 -1.14 -18.78
CA GLU A 8 -22.00 -0.92 -18.77
C GLU A 8 -21.67 0.44 -18.98
N GLU A 9 -22.45 1.22 -19.48
CA GLU A 9 -22.12 2.44 -19.69
C GLU A 9 -21.78 3.14 -18.47
N PRO A 10 -22.46 2.97 -17.54
CA PRO A 10 -22.19 3.68 -16.36
C PRO A 10 -20.82 3.58 -15.96
N ASP A 11 -20.40 2.48 -15.95
CA ASP A 11 -19.17 2.31 -15.45
C ASP A 11 -18.16 2.67 -16.39
N THR A 12 -18.43 3.11 -17.46
CA THR A 12 -17.42 3.32 -18.31
C THR A 12 -16.90 4.63 -18.04
N PRO A 13 -16.13 4.84 -17.17
CA PRO A 13 -15.50 6.03 -16.93
C PRO A 13 -14.53 6.27 -17.97
N GLN A 14 -14.70 5.68 -19.02
CA GLN A 14 -13.80 5.80 -20.06
C GLN A 14 -13.97 7.08 -20.79
N THR A 15 -14.72 8.00 -20.29
CA THR A 15 -14.85 9.25 -20.98
C THR A 15 -13.51 9.92 -20.99
N PRO A 16 -13.22 10.67 -21.99
CA PRO A 16 -11.94 11.36 -22.07
C PRO A 16 -11.68 12.23 -20.87
N GLU A 17 -12.70 12.86 -20.34
CA GLU A 17 -12.50 13.67 -19.20
C GLU A 17 -12.04 12.88 -18.04
N ALA A 18 -12.61 11.71 -17.85
CA ALA A 18 -12.23 10.92 -16.74
C ALA A 18 -10.81 10.44 -16.91
N GLN A 19 -10.43 10.14 -18.13
CA GLN A 19 -9.12 9.64 -18.31
C GLN A 19 -8.10 10.72 -18.37
N ALA A 20 -8.53 11.93 -18.66
CA ALA A 20 -7.58 13.02 -18.79
C ALA A 20 -7.44 13.74 -17.48
N GLU A 21 -7.18 13.04 -16.43
CA GLU A 21 -6.98 13.66 -15.16
C GLU A 21 -5.80 14.59 -15.25
N SER A 22 -5.86 15.72 -14.61
CA SER A 22 -4.80 16.69 -14.72
C SER A 22 -3.55 16.13 -14.06
N PRO A 23 -2.40 16.59 -14.46
CA PRO A 23 -1.17 16.14 -13.83
C PRO A 23 -1.14 16.43 -12.35
N GLU A 24 -1.72 17.55 -11.96
CA GLU A 24 -1.74 17.89 -10.56
C GLU A 24 -2.61 16.91 -9.77
N ALA A 25 -3.77 16.55 -10.31
CA ALA A 25 -4.64 15.61 -9.61
C ALA A 25 -3.98 14.23 -9.52
N THR A 26 -3.30 13.83 -10.57
CA THR A 26 -2.61 12.56 -10.56
C THR A 26 -1.51 12.57 -9.50
N ARG A 27 -0.77 13.66 -9.39
CA ARG A 27 0.30 13.73 -8.43
C ARG A 27 -0.26 13.70 -7.02
N GLN A 28 -1.36 14.40 -6.77
CA GLN A 28 -1.95 14.37 -5.45
C GLN A 28 -2.44 12.99 -5.07
N ARG A 29 -3.01 12.28 -6.03
CA ARG A 29 -3.48 10.95 -5.75
C ARG A 29 -2.30 10.03 -5.41
N ARG A 30 -1.18 10.18 -6.11
CA ARG A 30 -0.03 9.36 -5.82
C ARG A 30 0.57 9.71 -4.47
N GLN A 31 0.52 10.98 -4.08
CA GLN A 31 1.04 11.36 -2.79
C GLN A 31 0.18 10.77 -1.68
N ARG A 32 -1.15 10.76 -1.86
CA ARG A 32 -2.01 10.15 -0.87
C ARG A 32 -1.75 8.66 -0.75
N TYR A 33 -1.44 8.02 -1.88
CA TYR A 33 -1.14 6.60 -1.87
C TYR A 33 0.15 6.34 -1.08
N LEU A 34 1.15 7.22 -1.23
CA LEU A 34 2.37 7.07 -0.47
C LEU A 34 2.09 7.16 1.03
N VAL A 35 1.26 8.10 1.42
CA VAL A 35 0.93 8.25 2.83
C VAL A 35 0.23 6.99 3.33
N GLU A 36 -0.66 6.44 2.51
CA GLU A 36 -1.36 5.24 2.92
C GLU A 36 -0.41 4.08 3.09
N LEU A 37 0.54 3.91 2.17
CA LEU A 37 1.51 2.83 2.30
C LEU A 37 2.37 3.01 3.54
N ASP A 38 2.76 4.24 3.82
CA ASP A 38 3.58 4.50 4.99
C ASP A 38 2.82 4.16 6.26
N LEU A 39 1.53 4.51 6.30
CA LEU A 39 0.73 4.19 7.47
C LEU A 39 0.60 2.69 7.64
N ARG A 40 0.50 1.95 6.55
CA ARG A 40 0.42 0.50 6.65
C ARG A 40 1.71 -0.09 7.17
N LEU A 41 2.85 0.48 6.77
CA LEU A 41 4.12 0.01 7.29
C LEU A 41 4.22 0.28 8.78
N GLN A 42 3.74 1.45 9.22
CA GLN A 42 3.76 1.75 10.63
C GLN A 42 2.86 0.79 11.40
N ALA A 43 1.73 0.41 10.80
CA ALA A 43 0.85 -0.55 11.45
C ALA A 43 1.53 -1.91 11.60
N LEU A 44 2.31 -2.32 10.60
CA LEU A 44 3.04 -3.58 10.72
C LEU A 44 4.06 -3.53 11.83
N HIS A 45 4.74 -2.40 11.99
CA HIS A 45 5.69 -2.27 13.08
C HIS A 45 4.97 -2.36 14.42
N ALA A 46 3.80 -1.74 14.53
CA ALA A 46 3.04 -1.83 15.77
C ALA A 46 2.61 -3.26 16.04
N GLU A 47 2.21 -4.00 14.99
CA GLU A 47 1.82 -5.37 15.18
C GLU A 47 3.00 -6.22 15.66
N ARG A 48 4.21 -5.95 15.14
CA ARG A 48 5.36 -6.69 15.61
C ARG A 48 5.61 -6.43 17.08
N GLU A 49 5.47 -5.18 17.49
CA GLU A 49 5.67 -4.84 18.88
C GLU A 49 4.69 -5.59 19.78
N VAL A 50 3.44 -5.68 19.33
CA VAL A 50 2.44 -6.38 20.12
C VAL A 50 2.80 -7.85 20.22
N LEU A 51 3.26 -8.47 19.12
CA LEU A 51 3.60 -9.88 19.15
C LEU A 51 4.75 -10.14 20.10
N TYR A 52 5.78 -9.28 20.08
CA TYR A 52 6.89 -9.48 20.99
C TYR A 52 6.48 -9.24 22.43
N ALA A 53 5.57 -8.29 22.66
CA ALA A 53 5.08 -8.08 24.00
C ALA A 53 4.30 -9.28 24.50
N LEU A 54 3.50 -9.90 23.63
CA LEU A 54 2.76 -11.10 24.00
C LEU A 54 3.70 -12.24 24.29
N ARG A 55 4.77 -12.38 23.53
CA ARG A 55 5.73 -13.43 23.78
C ARG A 55 6.44 -13.18 25.09
N HIS A 56 6.79 -11.93 25.35
CA HIS A 56 7.47 -11.59 26.59
C HIS A 56 6.57 -11.87 27.79
N ALA A 57 5.26 -11.70 27.62
CA ALA A 57 4.31 -11.99 28.69
C ALA A 57 3.90 -13.46 28.71
N HIS A 58 4.56 -14.28 27.87
CA HIS A 58 4.26 -15.72 27.83
C HIS A 58 2.84 -16.00 27.40
N ARG A 59 2.26 -15.11 26.56
CA ARG A 59 0.92 -15.31 26.07
C ARG A 59 0.90 -16.06 24.75
N ILE A 60 2.02 -16.17 24.05
CA ILE A 60 2.11 -16.97 22.85
C ILE A 60 3.47 -17.67 22.90
N ASN A 61 3.57 -18.79 22.22
CA ASN A 61 4.82 -19.53 22.22
C ASN A 61 5.70 -19.13 21.03
N ASP A 62 6.92 -19.65 21.02
CA ASP A 62 7.88 -19.27 20.00
C ASP A 62 7.45 -19.67 18.62
N GLU A 63 6.81 -20.81 18.47
CA GLU A 63 6.41 -21.25 17.16
C GLU A 63 5.34 -20.34 16.58
N SER A 64 4.35 -19.97 17.40
CA SER A 64 3.32 -19.06 16.96
C SER A 64 3.92 -17.70 16.62
N LEU A 65 4.87 -17.24 17.45
CA LEU A 65 5.50 -15.97 17.17
C LEU A 65 6.21 -15.99 15.83
N ARG A 66 7.00 -17.05 15.58
CA ARG A 66 7.72 -17.14 14.33
C ARG A 66 6.79 -17.14 13.14
N GLY A 67 5.67 -17.86 13.25
CA GLY A 67 4.72 -17.89 12.14
C GLY A 67 4.11 -16.56 11.86
N LEU A 68 3.70 -15.85 12.92
CA LEU A 68 3.08 -14.54 12.72
C LEU A 68 4.07 -13.51 12.25
N VAL A 69 5.29 -13.55 12.75
CA VAL A 69 6.30 -12.61 12.29
C VAL A 69 6.64 -12.86 10.83
N ALA A 70 6.66 -14.13 10.42
CA ALA A 70 6.93 -14.43 9.02
C ALA A 70 5.85 -13.83 8.13
N GLU A 71 4.60 -13.87 8.57
CA GLU A 71 3.54 -13.26 7.78
C GLU A 71 3.70 -11.75 7.72
N LEU A 72 4.09 -11.14 8.81
CA LEU A 72 4.32 -9.69 8.80
C LEU A 72 5.48 -9.35 7.89
N ASP A 73 6.52 -10.17 7.87
CA ASP A 73 7.65 -9.92 7.00
C ASP A 73 7.23 -9.94 5.54
N LEU A 74 6.38 -10.90 5.16
CA LEU A 74 5.92 -10.95 3.78
C LEU A 74 5.10 -9.71 3.43
N SER A 75 4.26 -9.27 4.35
CA SER A 75 3.48 -8.06 4.11
C SER A 75 4.39 -6.87 3.98
N GLU A 76 5.42 -6.82 4.80
CA GLU A 76 6.33 -5.68 4.74
C GLU A 76 7.07 -5.63 3.42
N VAL A 77 7.53 -6.77 2.93
CA VAL A 77 8.23 -6.80 1.65
C VAL A 77 7.32 -6.28 0.55
N SER A 78 6.07 -6.70 0.56
CA SER A 78 5.11 -6.27 -0.44
C SER A 78 4.87 -4.76 -0.37
N LEU A 79 4.70 -4.25 0.83
CA LEU A 79 4.45 -2.82 0.98
C LEU A 79 5.67 -1.99 0.59
N ARG A 80 6.85 -2.44 0.96
CA ARG A 80 8.05 -1.69 0.60
C ARG A 80 8.26 -1.67 -0.90
N ARG A 81 7.91 -2.76 -1.57
CA ARG A 81 8.03 -2.79 -3.01
C ARG A 81 7.06 -1.79 -3.64
N ARG A 82 5.82 -1.74 -3.13
CA ARG A 82 4.85 -0.79 -3.64
C ARG A 82 5.31 0.65 -3.37
N LEU A 83 5.90 0.86 -2.21
CA LEU A 83 6.38 2.18 -1.85
C LEU A 83 7.48 2.62 -2.79
N THR A 84 8.39 1.71 -3.14
CA THR A 84 9.45 2.03 -4.06
C THR A 84 8.90 2.43 -5.42
N VAL A 85 7.91 1.67 -5.91
CA VAL A 85 7.32 1.97 -7.20
C VAL A 85 6.62 3.32 -7.15
N ALA A 86 5.86 3.57 -6.07
CA ALA A 86 5.13 4.81 -5.97
C ALA A 86 6.07 6.01 -5.87
N ARG A 87 7.19 5.86 -5.16
CA ARG A 87 8.14 6.94 -5.06
C ARG A 87 8.78 7.23 -6.40
N ARG A 88 9.07 6.20 -7.16
CA ARG A 88 9.63 6.42 -8.48
C ARG A 88 8.65 7.15 -9.37
N ALA A 89 7.38 6.82 -9.25
CA ALA A 89 6.37 7.48 -10.06
C ALA A 89 6.30 8.97 -9.74
N LEU A 90 6.67 9.35 -8.52
CA LEU A 90 6.68 10.74 -8.17
C LEU A 90 8.05 11.37 -8.34
N GLY A 91 9.03 10.57 -8.75
CA GLY A 91 10.37 11.11 -8.92
C GLY A 91 11.15 11.23 -7.63
N LEU A 92 10.59 10.78 -6.54
CA LEU A 92 11.28 10.96 -5.28
C LEU A 92 12.49 10.07 -5.13
N ALA A 93 12.42 8.88 -5.70
CA ALA A 93 13.54 7.99 -5.56
C ALA A 93 14.77 8.51 -6.27
N ALA A 94 14.57 9.28 -7.28
CA ALA A 94 15.70 9.75 -8.04
C ALA A 94 16.50 10.76 -7.28
N GLU A 95 15.96 11.28 -6.24
CA GLU A 95 16.66 12.23 -5.47
C GLU A 95 17.48 11.63 -4.41
N ARG A 96 17.41 10.33 -4.24
CA ARG A 96 18.16 9.74 -3.22
C ARG A 96 19.60 9.87 -3.50
N PRO A 97 20.37 10.09 -2.54
CA PRO A 97 21.75 10.20 -2.69
C PRO A 97 22.24 8.94 -3.15
N VAL A 98 23.07 8.94 -4.01
CA VAL A 98 23.54 7.81 -4.49
C VAL A 98 24.43 7.22 -3.68
N ASP A 99 24.89 7.71 -2.95
CA ASP A 99 25.74 7.13 -2.14
C ASP A 99 26.23 6.07 -2.55
#